data_326b52eb8fac7f327b11070515cfd292
#
_entry.id   326b52eb8fac7f327b11070515cfd292
#
_cell.length_a   1.000
_cell.length_b   1.000
_cell.length_c   1.000
_cell.angle_alpha   90.00
_cell.angle_beta   90.00
_cell.angle_gamma   90.00
#
_symmetry.space_group_name_H-M   'P 1'
#
loop_
_entity.id
_entity.type
_entity.pdbx_description
1 polymer ?
#
loop_
_entity_poly.entity_id
_entity_poly.type
_entity_poly.pdbx_seq_one_letter_code
_entity_poly.pdbx_strand_id
1 'polypeptide(L)'
;LEEFVECELVFEDMASGKNARRPGLKRALRQLRAGDVLVVWKLDRLGRSVRDLITLVSELQARGVNFRSLTDSIDTSTPAGRFFFHVMSASAEMERELIVERTRAGLAAAREQGRVGGRRRVMTEEVVERCRRMLDNGATRQQIADVIGVNVKTLYKYLPAS
;
A
#
# COMPACT_ATOMS: atom_id res chain seq x y z
N LEU A 1 -29.43 21.85 -12.85
CA LEU A 1 -28.52 22.64 -13.68
C LEU A 1 -27.34 21.74 -14.04
N GLU A 2 -27.43 21.07 -15.19
CA GLU A 2 -26.30 20.37 -15.78
C GLU A 2 -25.34 21.43 -16.31
N GLU A 3 -24.25 21.68 -15.61
CA GLU A 3 -23.13 22.43 -16.16
C GLU A 3 -22.49 21.57 -17.24
N PHE A 4 -22.74 21.89 -18.49
CA PHE A 4 -22.02 21.32 -19.62
C PHE A 4 -20.59 21.84 -19.57
N VAL A 5 -19.64 20.98 -19.27
CA VAL A 5 -18.23 21.30 -19.41
C VAL A 5 -17.79 20.81 -20.78
N GLU A 6 -17.38 21.72 -21.66
CA GLU A 6 -16.74 21.36 -22.91
C GLU A 6 -15.35 20.79 -22.62
N CYS A 7 -15.16 19.52 -22.98
CA CYS A 7 -13.88 18.84 -22.85
C CYS A 7 -13.28 18.61 -24.23
N GLU A 8 -12.02 18.99 -24.42
CA GLU A 8 -11.29 18.71 -25.67
C GLU A 8 -11.03 17.20 -25.85
N LEU A 9 -10.77 16.50 -24.76
CA LEU A 9 -10.51 15.06 -24.74
C LEU A 9 -11.34 14.37 -23.67
N VAL A 10 -12.01 13.28 -24.03
CA VAL A 10 -12.80 12.46 -23.12
C VAL A 10 -12.20 11.05 -23.06
N PHE A 11 -12.01 10.54 -21.84
CA PHE A 11 -11.51 9.20 -21.59
C PHE A 11 -12.50 8.45 -20.71
N GLU A 12 -12.85 7.24 -21.12
CA GLU A 12 -13.78 6.38 -20.39
C GLU A 12 -13.08 5.13 -19.88
N ASP A 13 -13.42 4.72 -18.67
CA ASP A 13 -13.03 3.46 -18.05
C ASP A 13 -14.28 2.70 -17.61
N MET A 14 -14.52 1.53 -18.19
CA MET A 14 -15.55 0.60 -17.73
C MET A 14 -15.00 -0.29 -16.60
N ALA A 15 -14.72 0.31 -15.43
CA ALA A 15 -14.16 -0.42 -14.30
C ALA A 15 -15.20 -0.63 -13.20
N SER A 16 -15.53 -1.90 -12.92
CA SER A 16 -16.19 -2.29 -11.68
C SER A 16 -15.17 -2.29 -10.53
N GLY A 17 -15.58 -1.85 -9.33
CA GLY A 17 -14.76 -1.46 -8.18
C GLY A 17 -13.63 -2.37 -7.68
N LYS A 18 -13.41 -3.56 -8.25
CA LYS A 18 -12.32 -4.48 -7.85
C LYS A 18 -11.14 -4.53 -8.81
N ASN A 19 -11.27 -4.13 -10.08
CA ASN A 19 -10.18 -4.21 -11.05
C ASN A 19 -9.43 -2.88 -11.18
N ALA A 20 -8.17 -2.89 -10.75
CA ALA A 20 -7.29 -1.73 -10.63
C ALA A 20 -6.77 -1.17 -11.96
N ARG A 21 -7.10 -1.78 -13.08
CA ARG A 21 -6.62 -1.31 -14.38
C ARG A 21 -7.55 -0.24 -14.92
N ARG A 22 -7.11 1.01 -14.83
CA ARG A 22 -7.80 2.18 -15.39
C ARG A 22 -6.99 2.72 -16.58
N PRO A 23 -7.09 2.09 -17.75
CA PRO A 23 -6.31 2.48 -18.92
C PRO A 23 -6.72 3.86 -19.44
N GLY A 24 -7.99 4.25 -19.32
CA GLY A 24 -8.49 5.57 -19.67
C GLY A 24 -7.88 6.66 -18.81
N LEU A 25 -7.94 6.52 -17.50
CA LEU A 25 -7.30 7.45 -16.56
C LEU A 25 -5.80 7.57 -16.81
N LYS A 26 -5.10 6.45 -17.04
CA LYS A 26 -3.66 6.50 -17.34
C LYS A 26 -3.36 7.22 -18.66
N ARG A 27 -4.19 7.08 -19.68
CA ARG A 27 -4.06 7.82 -20.93
C ARG A 27 -4.32 9.30 -20.73
N ALA A 28 -5.39 9.66 -20.01
CA ALA A 28 -5.68 11.05 -19.65
C ALA A 28 -4.48 11.70 -18.94
N LEU A 29 -3.97 11.09 -17.88
CA LEU A 29 -2.83 11.61 -17.12
C LEU A 29 -1.54 11.82 -17.95
N ARG A 30 -1.35 11.04 -19.01
CA ARG A 30 -0.20 11.20 -19.93
C ARG A 30 -0.37 12.36 -20.91
N GLN A 31 -1.62 12.71 -21.25
CA GLN A 31 -1.91 13.79 -22.19
C GLN A 31 -1.88 15.18 -21.53
N LEU A 32 -2.13 15.23 -20.22
CA LEU A 32 -2.21 16.48 -19.46
C LEU A 32 -0.89 17.24 -19.43
N ARG A 33 -0.96 18.55 -19.67
CA ARG A 33 0.15 19.52 -19.63
C ARG A 33 -0.12 20.57 -18.56
N ALA A 34 0.90 21.36 -18.25
CA ALA A 34 0.72 22.49 -17.34
C ALA A 34 -0.31 23.49 -17.92
N GLY A 35 -1.25 23.91 -17.10
CA GLY A 35 -2.38 24.77 -17.49
C GLY A 35 -3.67 24.00 -17.78
N ASP A 36 -3.59 22.68 -18.02
CA ASP A 36 -4.79 21.88 -18.26
C ASP A 36 -5.60 21.64 -16.97
N VAL A 37 -6.86 21.24 -17.16
CA VAL A 37 -7.78 20.86 -16.07
C VAL A 37 -8.23 19.41 -16.27
N LEU A 38 -7.95 18.54 -15.31
CA LEU A 38 -8.56 17.21 -15.27
C LEU A 38 -9.95 17.31 -14.66
N VAL A 39 -10.97 17.08 -15.46
CA VAL A 39 -12.35 17.06 -15.02
C VAL A 39 -12.81 15.63 -14.80
N VAL A 40 -13.44 15.34 -13.68
CA VAL A 40 -14.04 14.05 -13.37
C VAL A 40 -15.50 14.19 -12.93
N TRP A 41 -16.30 13.20 -13.24
CA TRP A 41 -17.70 13.21 -12.83
C TRP A 41 -17.85 13.17 -11.31
N LYS A 42 -17.12 12.25 -10.63
CA LYS A 42 -17.21 12.02 -9.19
C LYS A 42 -15.89 11.51 -8.61
N LEU A 43 -15.56 11.93 -7.39
CA LEU A 43 -14.31 11.57 -6.71
C LEU A 43 -14.14 10.07 -6.48
N ASP A 44 -15.22 9.35 -6.12
CA ASP A 44 -15.20 7.91 -5.90
C ASP A 44 -14.77 7.11 -7.13
N ARG A 45 -14.84 7.73 -8.31
CA ARG A 45 -14.38 7.15 -9.58
C ARG A 45 -12.88 7.30 -9.78
N LEU A 46 -12.23 8.23 -9.09
CA LEU A 46 -10.81 8.51 -9.28
C LEU A 46 -9.90 7.68 -8.35
N GLY A 47 -10.22 7.55 -7.08
CA GLY A 47 -9.44 6.86 -6.06
C GLY A 47 -10.22 5.77 -5.35
N ARG A 48 -9.51 4.80 -4.79
CA ARG A 48 -10.08 3.78 -3.90
C ARG A 48 -10.15 4.25 -2.46
N SER A 49 -9.41 5.29 -2.15
CA SER A 49 -9.36 5.93 -0.85
C SER A 49 -9.16 7.43 -1.04
N VAL A 50 -9.55 8.19 -0.03
CA VAL A 50 -9.27 9.64 0.03
C VAL A 50 -7.78 9.91 -0.14
N ARG A 51 -6.93 9.04 0.38
CA ARG A 51 -5.48 9.14 0.27
C ARG A 51 -4.97 9.03 -1.17
N ASP A 52 -5.48 8.04 -1.94
CA ASP A 52 -5.09 7.90 -3.34
C ASP A 52 -5.48 9.14 -4.15
N LEU A 53 -6.65 9.70 -3.84
CA LEU A 53 -7.12 10.94 -4.43
C LEU A 53 -6.20 12.12 -4.10
N ILE A 54 -5.84 12.28 -2.83
CA ILE A 54 -4.93 13.35 -2.38
C ILE A 54 -3.58 13.24 -3.09
N THR A 55 -3.02 12.03 -3.16
CA THR A 55 -1.74 11.79 -3.85
C THR A 55 -1.85 12.19 -5.33
N LEU A 56 -2.89 11.74 -6.02
CA LEU A 56 -3.09 12.05 -7.43
C LEU A 56 -3.25 13.55 -7.69
N VAL A 57 -4.09 14.24 -6.90
CA VAL A 57 -4.30 15.68 -7.07
C VAL A 57 -3.04 16.47 -6.72
N SER A 58 -2.26 16.05 -5.72
CA SER A 58 -0.95 16.66 -5.41
C SER A 58 0.04 16.50 -6.57
N GLU A 59 0.08 15.33 -7.20
CA GLU A 59 0.92 15.08 -8.40
C GLU A 59 0.49 15.98 -9.57
N LEU A 60 -0.82 16.15 -9.78
CA LEU A 60 -1.35 17.04 -10.81
C LEU A 60 -0.96 18.49 -10.54
N GLN A 61 -1.11 18.97 -9.32
CA GLN A 61 -0.73 20.32 -8.92
C GLN A 61 0.79 20.56 -9.11
N ALA A 62 1.64 19.60 -8.75
CA ALA A 62 3.08 19.68 -8.97
C ALA A 62 3.45 19.80 -10.46
N ARG A 63 2.60 19.27 -11.36
CA ARG A 63 2.72 19.40 -12.81
C ARG A 63 2.06 20.66 -13.38
N GLY A 64 1.47 21.52 -12.53
CA GLY A 64 0.71 22.69 -12.96
C GLY A 64 -0.65 22.37 -13.59
N VAL A 65 -1.21 21.18 -13.33
CA VAL A 65 -2.52 20.74 -13.81
C VAL A 65 -3.56 20.94 -12.71
N ASN A 66 -4.68 21.57 -13.04
CA ASN A 66 -5.79 21.73 -12.12
C ASN A 66 -6.71 20.50 -12.14
N PHE A 67 -7.50 20.36 -11.08
CA PHE A 67 -8.44 19.26 -10.90
C PHE A 67 -9.84 19.80 -10.58
N ARG A 68 -10.87 19.25 -11.25
CA ARG A 68 -12.29 19.60 -10.98
C ARG A 68 -13.15 18.35 -10.90
N SER A 69 -13.96 18.23 -9.84
CA SER A 69 -15.03 17.24 -9.73
C SER A 69 -16.39 17.93 -9.94
N LEU A 70 -17.22 17.35 -10.80
CA LEU A 70 -18.51 17.96 -11.15
C LEU A 70 -19.56 17.79 -10.06
N THR A 71 -19.58 16.62 -9.40
CA THR A 71 -20.60 16.31 -8.38
C THR A 71 -20.20 16.74 -6.97
N ASP A 72 -18.89 16.82 -6.68
CA ASP A 72 -18.41 17.08 -5.31
C ASP A 72 -18.02 18.54 -5.09
N SER A 73 -18.27 19.41 -6.09
CA SER A 73 -17.99 20.85 -6.04
C SER A 73 -16.54 21.20 -5.66
N ILE A 74 -15.59 20.33 -6.00
CA ILE A 74 -14.16 20.54 -5.76
C ILE A 74 -13.50 21.03 -7.04
N ASP A 75 -12.89 22.20 -6.97
CA ASP A 75 -12.17 22.82 -8.08
C ASP A 75 -10.87 23.46 -7.59
N THR A 76 -9.74 22.83 -7.89
CA THR A 76 -8.43 23.32 -7.46
C THR A 76 -7.93 24.54 -8.24
N SER A 77 -8.63 24.96 -9.30
CA SER A 77 -8.35 26.21 -9.99
C SER A 77 -8.73 27.42 -9.12
N THR A 78 -9.69 27.24 -8.20
CA THR A 78 -10.16 28.29 -7.29
C THR A 78 -9.36 28.31 -5.98
N PRO A 79 -9.19 29.47 -5.34
CA PRO A 79 -8.56 29.56 -4.01
C PRO A 79 -9.27 28.71 -2.95
N ALA A 80 -10.61 28.73 -2.95
CA ALA A 80 -11.43 27.97 -2.01
C ALA A 80 -11.26 26.44 -2.20
N GLY A 81 -11.25 25.96 -3.44
CA GLY A 81 -11.03 24.54 -3.73
C GLY A 81 -9.63 24.08 -3.36
N ARG A 82 -8.60 24.89 -3.58
CA ARG A 82 -7.24 24.60 -3.11
C ARG A 82 -7.19 24.53 -1.59
N PHE A 83 -7.77 25.49 -0.89
CA PHE A 83 -7.84 25.47 0.58
C PHE A 83 -8.52 24.21 1.10
N PHE A 84 -9.69 23.87 0.57
CA PHE A 84 -10.40 22.64 0.95
C PHE A 84 -9.55 21.39 0.73
N PHE A 85 -8.87 21.31 -0.41
CA PHE A 85 -7.98 20.19 -0.71
C PHE A 85 -6.82 20.09 0.29
N HIS A 86 -6.22 21.20 0.70
CA HIS A 86 -5.16 21.21 1.73
C HIS A 86 -5.68 20.76 3.09
N VAL A 87 -6.88 21.16 3.48
CA VAL A 87 -7.51 20.72 4.74
C VAL A 87 -7.76 19.21 4.72
N MET A 88 -8.29 18.68 3.62
CA MET A 88 -8.48 17.23 3.47
C MET A 88 -7.15 16.46 3.52
N SER A 89 -6.11 17.00 2.89
CA SER A 89 -4.78 16.41 2.89
C SER A 89 -4.20 16.35 4.31
N ALA A 90 -4.28 17.43 5.04
CA ALA A 90 -3.82 17.50 6.44
C ALA A 90 -4.60 16.54 7.35
N SER A 91 -5.93 16.43 7.17
CA SER A 91 -6.76 15.47 7.91
C SER A 91 -6.36 14.02 7.65
N ALA A 92 -6.12 13.66 6.40
CA ALA A 92 -5.69 12.29 6.04
C ALA A 92 -4.29 11.96 6.57
N GLU A 93 -3.40 12.93 6.63
CA GLU A 93 -2.07 12.78 7.23
C GLU A 93 -2.17 12.56 8.75
N MET A 94 -2.97 13.37 9.43
CA MET A 94 -3.24 13.22 10.86
C MET A 94 -3.83 11.84 11.20
N GLU A 95 -4.82 11.37 10.43
CA GLU A 95 -5.39 10.02 10.63
C GLU A 95 -4.33 8.94 10.49
N ARG A 96 -3.43 9.06 9.52
CA ARG A 96 -2.32 8.12 9.33
C ARG A 96 -1.38 8.11 10.52
N GLU A 97 -1.00 9.28 11.03
CA GLU A 97 -0.11 9.40 12.19
C GLU A 97 -0.73 8.75 13.42
N LEU A 98 -2.02 9.00 13.68
CA LEU A 98 -2.75 8.37 14.78
C LEU A 98 -2.81 6.84 14.66
N ILE A 99 -2.98 6.30 13.44
CA ILE A 99 -2.96 4.85 13.21
C ILE A 99 -1.58 4.28 13.50
N VAL A 100 -0.51 4.95 13.05
CA VAL A 100 0.88 4.56 13.31
C VAL A 100 1.19 4.58 14.80
N GLU A 101 0.79 5.63 15.50
CA GLU A 101 0.98 5.76 16.95
C GLU A 101 0.27 4.64 17.71
N ARG A 102 -1.02 4.40 17.43
CA ARG A 102 -1.79 3.31 18.04
C ARG A 102 -1.17 1.94 17.77
N THR A 103 -0.69 1.73 16.54
CA THR A 103 -0.02 0.47 16.16
C THR A 103 1.28 0.27 16.93
N ARG A 104 2.10 1.33 17.05
CA ARG A 104 3.35 1.29 17.83
C ARG A 104 3.08 1.01 19.31
N ALA A 105 2.10 1.69 19.90
CA ALA A 105 1.70 1.46 21.30
C ALA A 105 1.21 0.02 21.51
N GLY A 106 0.36 -0.49 20.61
CA GLY A 106 -0.11 -1.88 20.66
C GLY A 106 1.01 -2.91 20.53
N LEU A 107 1.99 -2.66 19.64
CA LEU A 107 3.16 -3.53 19.50
C LEU A 107 4.08 -3.48 20.74
N ALA A 108 4.24 -2.31 21.36
CA ALA A 108 5.00 -2.16 22.60
C ALA A 108 4.35 -2.98 23.73
N ALA A 109 3.05 -2.79 23.97
CA ALA A 109 2.30 -3.54 24.97
C ALA A 109 2.32 -5.06 24.73
N ALA A 110 2.25 -5.49 23.46
CA ALA A 110 2.36 -6.91 23.11
C ALA A 110 3.75 -7.48 23.45
N ARG A 111 4.82 -6.71 23.22
CA ARG A 111 6.20 -7.12 23.56
C ARG A 111 6.40 -7.22 25.07
N GLU A 112 5.86 -6.29 25.85
CA GLU A 112 5.88 -6.35 27.32
C GLU A 112 5.19 -7.63 27.84
N GLN A 113 4.17 -8.12 27.13
CA GLN A 113 3.49 -9.38 27.42
C GLN A 113 4.22 -10.62 26.85
N GLY A 114 5.45 -10.47 26.34
CA GLY A 114 6.23 -11.56 25.76
C GLY A 114 5.75 -12.01 24.35
N ARG A 115 4.82 -11.28 23.76
CA ARG A 115 4.33 -11.59 22.40
C ARG A 115 5.26 -10.99 21.36
N VAL A 116 6.06 -11.83 20.72
CA VAL A 116 6.96 -11.42 19.64
C VAL A 116 6.28 -11.69 18.30
N GLY A 117 6.09 -10.63 17.50
CA GLY A 117 5.54 -10.76 16.16
C GLY A 117 6.53 -11.43 15.20
N GLY A 118 5.98 -11.95 14.09
CA GLY A 118 6.76 -12.58 13.04
C GLY A 118 6.45 -14.07 12.88
N ARG A 119 7.08 -14.71 11.87
CA ARG A 119 6.96 -16.16 11.65
C ARG A 119 7.64 -16.91 12.79
N ARG A 120 6.94 -17.87 13.39
CA ARG A 120 7.53 -18.74 14.41
C ARG A 120 8.81 -19.41 13.90
N ARG A 121 9.86 -19.40 14.71
CA ARG A 121 11.11 -20.09 14.37
C ARG A 121 10.86 -21.60 14.42
N VAL A 122 11.06 -22.27 13.29
CA VAL A 122 10.98 -23.73 13.21
C VAL A 122 12.18 -24.35 13.92
N MET A 123 13.38 -23.76 13.77
CA MET A 123 14.61 -24.22 14.39
C MET A 123 14.74 -23.61 15.81
N THR A 124 14.02 -24.17 16.77
CA THR A 124 14.20 -23.90 18.21
C THR A 124 15.41 -24.68 18.74
N GLU A 125 15.90 -24.34 19.91
CA GLU A 125 17.01 -25.06 20.55
C GLU A 125 16.71 -26.56 20.69
N GLU A 126 15.49 -26.92 21.08
CA GLU A 126 15.04 -28.32 21.16
C GLU A 126 15.07 -29.03 19.80
N VAL A 127 14.63 -28.33 18.74
CA VAL A 127 14.64 -28.88 17.38
C VAL A 127 16.09 -29.06 16.89
N VAL A 128 16.96 -28.09 17.15
CA VAL A 128 18.38 -28.17 16.80
C VAL A 128 19.05 -29.37 17.52
N GLU A 129 18.78 -29.54 18.81
CA GLU A 129 19.33 -30.66 19.60
C GLU A 129 18.80 -32.02 19.10
N ARG A 130 17.52 -32.08 18.73
CA ARG A 130 16.95 -33.27 18.09
C ARG A 130 17.60 -33.59 16.74
N CYS A 131 17.85 -32.55 15.93
CA CYS A 131 18.57 -32.73 14.65
C CYS A 131 20.01 -33.22 14.86
N ARG A 132 20.71 -32.73 15.91
CA ARG A 132 22.05 -33.18 16.26
C ARG A 132 22.06 -34.68 16.59
N ARG A 133 21.18 -35.12 17.45
CA ARG A 133 21.01 -36.55 17.78
C ARG A 133 20.72 -37.42 16.55
N MET A 134 19.94 -36.91 15.61
CA MET A 134 19.65 -37.64 14.37
C MET A 134 20.91 -37.76 13.49
N LEU A 135 21.76 -36.72 13.43
CA LEU A 135 23.06 -36.79 12.75
C LEU A 135 24.01 -37.81 13.40
N ASP A 136 24.09 -37.82 14.72
CA ASP A 136 24.94 -38.75 15.50
C ASP A 136 24.50 -40.21 15.29
N ASN A 137 23.18 -40.42 15.05
CA ASN A 137 22.59 -41.73 14.70
C ASN A 137 22.74 -42.09 13.20
N GLY A 138 23.50 -41.33 12.42
CA GLY A 138 23.81 -41.63 11.02
C GLY A 138 22.79 -41.13 9.98
N ALA A 139 21.79 -40.32 10.39
CA ALA A 139 20.87 -39.72 9.43
C ALA A 139 21.59 -38.63 8.61
N THR A 140 21.26 -38.55 7.32
CA THR A 140 21.79 -37.48 6.46
C THR A 140 21.06 -36.17 6.71
N ARG A 141 21.72 -35.03 6.45
CA ARG A 141 21.10 -33.70 6.56
C ARG A 141 19.87 -33.56 5.68
N GLN A 142 19.82 -34.20 4.52
CA GLN A 142 18.63 -34.19 3.65
C GLN A 142 17.46 -34.90 4.32
N GLN A 143 17.66 -36.08 4.86
CA GLN A 143 16.62 -36.83 5.58
C GLN A 143 16.08 -36.04 6.78
N ILE A 144 16.96 -35.39 7.53
CA ILE A 144 16.56 -34.55 8.67
C ILE A 144 15.75 -33.32 8.20
N ALA A 145 16.18 -32.69 7.10
CA ALA A 145 15.46 -31.55 6.52
C ALA A 145 14.02 -31.94 6.12
N ASP A 146 13.87 -33.09 5.51
CA ASP A 146 12.56 -33.63 5.09
C ASP A 146 11.66 -33.95 6.30
N VAL A 147 12.22 -34.56 7.36
CA VAL A 147 11.50 -34.89 8.60
C VAL A 147 11.04 -33.61 9.35
N ILE A 148 11.88 -32.60 9.42
CA ILE A 148 11.58 -31.33 10.13
C ILE A 148 10.75 -30.36 9.28
N GLY A 149 10.67 -30.58 7.97
CA GLY A 149 9.97 -29.73 7.03
C GLY A 149 10.68 -28.40 6.75
N VAL A 150 12.02 -28.41 6.72
CA VAL A 150 12.84 -27.22 6.42
C VAL A 150 13.73 -27.46 5.21
N ASN A 151 14.25 -26.38 4.62
CA ASN A 151 15.26 -26.53 3.57
C ASN A 151 16.59 -26.99 4.16
N VAL A 152 17.31 -27.87 3.45
CA VAL A 152 18.61 -28.38 3.88
C VAL A 152 19.64 -27.27 4.16
N LYS A 153 19.56 -26.14 3.42
CA LYS A 153 20.39 -24.95 3.69
C LYS A 153 20.13 -24.35 5.08
N THR A 154 18.90 -24.47 5.59
CA THR A 154 18.55 -24.03 6.94
C THR A 154 19.27 -24.89 7.97
N LEU A 155 19.37 -26.23 7.77
CA LEU A 155 20.13 -27.11 8.65
C LEU A 155 21.62 -26.79 8.67
N TYR A 156 22.22 -26.51 7.52
CA TYR A 156 23.64 -26.10 7.47
C TYR A 156 23.93 -24.82 8.26
N LYS A 157 22.95 -23.90 8.34
CA LYS A 157 23.10 -22.68 9.14
C LYS A 157 23.19 -22.96 10.65
N TYR A 158 22.50 -23.98 11.13
CA TYR A 158 22.43 -24.32 12.56
C TYR A 158 23.37 -25.48 12.95
N LEU A 159 23.68 -26.35 12.00
CA LEU A 159 24.51 -27.53 12.14
C LEU A 159 25.52 -27.57 10.94
N PRO A 160 26.57 -26.74 10.96
CA PRO A 160 27.58 -26.73 9.90
C PRO A 160 28.25 -28.10 9.79
N ALA A 161 28.84 -28.40 8.61
CA ALA A 161 29.71 -29.54 8.46
C ALA A 161 31.01 -29.24 9.19
N SER A 162 31.46 -30.17 10.02
CA SER A 162 32.78 -30.15 10.63
C SER A 162 33.82 -30.42 9.53
#